data_f3354a3c8f59bb7d38e721e20c5cf78e
#
_entry.id   f3354a3c8f59bb7d38e721e20c5cf78e
#
_cell.length_a   1.000
_cell.length_b   1.000
_cell.length_c   1.000
_cell.angle_alpha   90.00
_cell.angle_beta   90.00
_cell.angle_gamma   90.00
#
_symmetry.space_group_name_H-M   'P 1'
#
loop_
_entity.id
_entity.type
_entity.pdbx_description
1 polymer ?
#
loop_
_entity_poly.entity_id
_entity_poly.type
_entity_poly.pdbx_seq_one_letter_code
_entity_poly.pdbx_strand_id
1 'polypeptide(L)'
;IKEDETTEVPEFPYLCLLVSGGNSQIIKVNSPSDMEVLGQTIDDAAGEAFDKCAKVMGLPYPGGPYIDRLAAEGDATRFKFSKPHIAGLDYSFSGLKTSFLYTLRDEKKVNPNFVEENMADLAASLQKTIIDIVMDKSAKAIKHTGIKTVATGGGVSANSGLRDAFEDYG
;
A
#
# COMPACT_ATOMS: atom_id res chain seq x y z
N ILE A 1 16.30 0.56 2.63
CA ILE A 1 15.56 1.29 3.66
C ILE A 1 15.31 0.34 4.80
N LYS A 2 15.95 0.58 5.88
CA LYS A 2 15.76 -0.23 7.07
C LYS A 2 14.94 0.53 8.07
N GLU A 3 13.90 -0.12 8.59
CA GLU A 3 13.42 0.25 9.89
C GLU A 3 14.54 -0.07 10.86
N ASP A 4 15.20 0.94 11.32
CA ASP A 4 16.24 0.73 12.28
C ASP A 4 15.66 0.92 13.68
N GLU A 5 15.44 -0.18 14.36
CA GLU A 5 14.95 -0.20 15.74
C GLU A 5 15.96 0.40 16.72
N THR A 6 17.20 0.67 16.28
CA THR A 6 18.24 1.21 17.12
C THR A 6 18.22 2.73 17.23
N THR A 7 17.18 3.38 16.73
CA THR A 7 16.93 4.80 16.90
C THR A 7 17.90 5.76 16.22
N GLU A 8 18.64 5.31 15.22
CA GLU A 8 19.40 6.23 14.40
C GLU A 8 18.43 7.08 13.57
N VAL A 9 18.49 8.39 13.77
CA VAL A 9 17.72 9.34 12.99
C VAL A 9 18.34 9.44 11.61
N PRO A 10 17.55 9.27 10.51
CA PRO A 10 18.08 9.46 9.16
C PRO A 10 18.69 10.85 8.99
N GLU A 11 19.74 10.92 8.16
CA GLU A 11 20.32 12.22 7.82
C GLU A 11 19.33 13.08 7.04
N PHE A 12 19.30 14.36 7.38
CA PHE A 12 18.45 15.34 6.67
C PHE A 12 19.11 15.80 5.36
N PRO A 13 18.33 16.08 4.32
CA PRO A 13 16.90 15.79 4.23
C PRO A 13 16.62 14.31 3.97
N TYR A 14 15.47 13.83 4.41
CA TYR A 14 15.02 12.48 4.06
C TYR A 14 13.54 12.48 3.70
N LEU A 15 13.11 11.42 3.04
CA LEU A 15 11.69 11.20 2.73
C LEU A 15 11.07 10.32 3.80
N CYS A 16 9.88 10.67 4.25
CA CYS A 16 9.08 9.84 5.13
C CYS A 16 7.82 9.39 4.39
N LEU A 17 7.66 8.09 4.27
CA LEU A 17 6.44 7.50 3.73
C LEU A 17 5.54 7.12 4.88
N LEU A 18 4.47 7.88 5.07
CA LEU A 18 3.46 7.62 6.10
C LEU A 18 2.32 6.82 5.46
N VAL A 19 2.17 5.58 5.87
CA VAL A 19 1.14 4.68 5.34
C VAL A 19 0.35 4.09 6.49
N SER A 20 -0.90 4.52 6.64
CA SER A 20 -1.73 4.11 7.77
C SER A 20 -3.20 3.95 7.37
N GLY A 21 -4.05 3.64 8.36
CA GLY A 21 -5.49 3.52 8.16
C GLY A 21 -6.17 4.83 7.76
N GLY A 22 -5.66 5.96 8.24
CA GLY A 22 -6.25 7.27 7.99
C GLY A 22 -5.41 8.20 7.11
N ASN A 23 -4.15 7.84 6.82
CA ASN A 23 -3.25 8.68 6.04
C ASN A 23 -2.37 7.87 5.09
N SER A 24 -2.12 8.45 3.93
CA SER A 24 -1.08 7.99 3.01
C SER A 24 -0.42 9.23 2.42
N GLN A 25 0.83 9.50 2.82
CA GLN A 25 1.55 10.72 2.47
C GLN A 25 3.01 10.43 2.18
N ILE A 26 3.59 11.21 1.27
CA ILE A 26 5.05 11.30 1.10
C ILE A 26 5.47 12.64 1.66
N ILE A 27 6.33 12.65 2.66
CA ILE A 27 6.77 13.85 3.36
C ILE A 27 8.27 14.01 3.17
N LYS A 28 8.69 15.22 2.77
CA LYS A 28 10.10 15.60 2.76
C LYS A 28 10.43 16.22 4.11
N VAL A 29 11.32 15.62 4.85
CA VAL A 29 11.77 16.12 6.16
C VAL A 29 13.10 16.81 5.97
N ASN A 30 13.10 18.14 6.00
CA ASN A 30 14.31 18.95 5.85
C ASN A 30 15.05 19.12 7.18
N SER A 31 14.30 19.19 8.26
CA SER A 31 14.80 19.28 9.64
C SER A 31 13.69 18.83 10.60
N PRO A 32 13.98 18.66 11.90
CA PRO A 32 12.94 18.26 12.87
C PRO A 32 11.74 19.20 12.91
N SER A 33 11.92 20.46 12.51
CA SER A 33 10.85 21.46 12.51
C SER A 33 10.40 21.90 11.12
N ASP A 34 10.96 21.35 10.05
CA ASP A 34 10.65 21.74 8.68
C ASP A 34 10.31 20.50 7.85
N MET A 35 9.02 20.30 7.64
CA MET A 35 8.47 19.18 6.88
C MET A 35 7.57 19.68 5.77
N GLU A 36 7.65 19.03 4.61
CA GLU A 36 6.86 19.38 3.44
C GLU A 36 6.15 18.14 2.90
N VAL A 37 4.83 18.19 2.77
CA VAL A 37 4.05 17.12 2.15
C VAL A 37 4.20 17.22 0.63
N LEU A 38 4.86 16.23 0.03
CA LEU A 38 5.07 16.19 -1.42
C LEU A 38 3.91 15.55 -2.16
N GLY A 39 3.25 14.59 -1.54
CA GLY A 39 2.11 13.89 -2.11
C GLY A 39 1.29 13.23 -1.01
N GLN A 40 0.03 13.00 -1.30
CA GLN A 40 -0.90 12.36 -0.37
C GLN A 40 -2.02 11.69 -1.13
N THR A 41 -2.76 10.82 -0.45
CA THR A 41 -3.95 10.26 -1.06
C THR A 41 -5.01 11.35 -1.29
N ILE A 42 -5.69 11.28 -2.42
CA ILE A 42 -6.78 12.20 -2.76
C ILE A 42 -8.16 11.62 -2.36
N ASP A 43 -8.19 10.38 -1.91
CA ASP A 43 -9.41 9.67 -1.53
C ASP A 43 -9.11 8.76 -0.34
N ASP A 44 -9.32 7.44 -0.45
CA ASP A 44 -9.03 6.51 0.64
C ASP A 44 -7.53 6.42 0.92
N ALA A 45 -7.16 6.23 2.18
CA ALA A 45 -5.80 5.85 2.54
C ALA A 45 -5.55 4.37 2.23
N ALA A 46 -4.27 3.97 2.16
CA ALA A 46 -3.91 2.58 1.88
C ALA A 46 -4.51 1.61 2.91
N GLY A 47 -4.47 1.96 4.18
CA GLY A 47 -5.08 1.14 5.23
C GLY A 47 -6.58 0.99 5.08
N GLU A 48 -7.28 2.05 4.66
CA GLU A 48 -8.71 1.99 4.36
C GLU A 48 -8.98 1.05 3.18
N ALA A 49 -8.14 1.07 2.15
CA ALA A 49 -8.30 0.18 1.00
C ALA A 49 -8.15 -1.27 1.43
N PHE A 50 -7.17 -1.59 2.26
CA PHE A 50 -7.02 -2.93 2.83
C PHE A 50 -8.25 -3.35 3.62
N ASP A 51 -8.73 -2.49 4.52
CA ASP A 51 -9.84 -2.82 5.41
C ASP A 51 -11.16 -3.00 4.65
N LYS A 52 -11.45 -2.11 3.71
CA LYS A 52 -12.67 -2.17 2.91
C LYS A 52 -12.71 -3.40 2.01
N CYS A 53 -11.60 -3.73 1.37
CA CYS A 53 -11.50 -4.93 0.55
C CYS A 53 -11.56 -6.20 1.39
N ALA A 54 -10.91 -6.22 2.54
CA ALA A 54 -10.95 -7.34 3.47
C ALA A 54 -12.37 -7.61 3.97
N LYS A 55 -13.13 -6.56 4.26
CA LYS A 55 -14.53 -6.67 4.67
C LYS A 55 -15.37 -7.37 3.61
N VAL A 56 -15.17 -7.03 2.34
CA VAL A 56 -15.87 -7.68 1.22
C VAL A 56 -15.49 -9.14 1.10
N MET A 57 -14.26 -9.50 1.46
CA MET A 57 -13.79 -10.89 1.51
C MET A 57 -14.31 -11.65 2.73
N GLY A 58 -14.97 -10.98 3.67
CA GLY A 58 -15.46 -11.60 4.90
C GLY A 58 -14.41 -11.69 6.02
N LEU A 59 -13.32 -10.95 5.92
CA LEU A 59 -12.25 -10.94 6.92
C LEU A 59 -12.57 -9.98 8.07
N PRO A 60 -12.07 -10.29 9.30
CA PRO A 60 -12.27 -9.41 10.45
C PRO A 60 -11.53 -8.09 10.32
N TYR A 61 -11.96 -7.09 11.08
CA TYR A 61 -11.26 -5.82 11.21
C TYR A 61 -10.23 -5.91 12.37
N PRO A 62 -9.02 -5.34 12.21
CA PRO A 62 -8.48 -4.73 10.99
C PRO A 62 -8.08 -5.77 9.95
N GLY A 63 -8.41 -5.51 8.68
CA GLY A 63 -8.25 -6.48 7.61
C GLY A 63 -6.83 -6.62 7.06
N GLY A 64 -6.01 -5.56 7.19
CA GLY A 64 -4.66 -5.54 6.61
C GLY A 64 -3.78 -6.72 7.04
N PRO A 65 -3.66 -7.03 8.34
CA PRO A 65 -2.86 -8.16 8.79
C PRO A 65 -3.34 -9.53 8.27
N TYR A 66 -4.63 -9.71 8.11
CA TYR A 66 -5.18 -10.93 7.52
C TYR A 66 -4.84 -11.06 6.05
N ILE A 67 -4.94 -9.96 5.31
CA ILE A 67 -4.56 -9.93 3.89
C ILE A 67 -3.07 -10.24 3.75
N ASP A 68 -2.22 -9.65 4.57
CA ASP A 68 -0.77 -9.89 4.53
C ASP A 68 -0.45 -11.37 4.76
N ARG A 69 -1.10 -12.00 5.72
CA ARG A 69 -0.92 -13.41 6.03
C ARG A 69 -1.35 -14.32 4.88
N LEU A 70 -2.54 -14.06 4.31
CA LEU A 70 -3.06 -14.81 3.18
C LEU A 70 -2.24 -14.60 1.92
N ALA A 71 -1.75 -13.38 1.71
CA ALA A 71 -0.93 -13.04 0.54
C ALA A 71 0.36 -13.86 0.48
N ALA A 72 0.92 -14.23 1.61
CA ALA A 72 2.12 -15.07 1.67
C ALA A 72 1.91 -16.45 1.05
N GLU A 73 0.67 -16.92 1.00
CA GLU A 73 0.31 -18.23 0.45
C GLU A 73 -0.30 -18.16 -0.95
N GLY A 74 -0.55 -16.96 -1.47
CA GLY A 74 -1.25 -16.76 -2.73
C GLY A 74 -0.36 -16.36 -3.89
N ASP A 75 -0.95 -16.38 -5.09
CA ASP A 75 -0.33 -15.93 -6.32
C ASP A 75 -0.72 -14.47 -6.61
N ALA A 76 0.21 -13.55 -6.46
CA ALA A 76 0.00 -12.13 -6.65
C ALA A 76 -0.22 -11.74 -8.12
N THR A 77 0.02 -12.63 -9.06
CA THR A 77 -0.14 -12.36 -10.50
C THR A 77 -1.45 -12.86 -11.07
N ARG A 78 -2.24 -13.59 -10.29
CA ARG A 78 -3.45 -14.24 -10.77
C ARG A 78 -4.55 -13.26 -11.15
N PHE A 79 -4.73 -12.21 -10.38
CA PHE A 79 -5.74 -11.18 -10.65
C PHE A 79 -5.06 -9.85 -10.85
N LYS A 80 -5.62 -9.02 -11.73
CA LYS A 80 -5.14 -7.66 -11.95
C LYS A 80 -6.27 -6.68 -11.62
N PHE A 81 -5.97 -5.78 -10.70
CA PHE A 81 -6.89 -4.70 -10.34
C PHE A 81 -6.38 -3.37 -10.90
N SER A 82 -7.30 -2.44 -11.10
CA SER A 82 -6.96 -1.14 -11.68
C SER A 82 -6.04 -0.34 -10.78
N LYS A 83 -4.99 0.23 -11.38
CA LYS A 83 -4.15 1.23 -10.74
C LYS A 83 -4.50 2.58 -11.32
N PRO A 84 -5.00 3.53 -10.53
CA PRO A 84 -5.29 4.86 -11.05
C PRO A 84 -4.03 5.57 -11.52
N HIS A 85 -4.14 6.34 -12.58
CA HIS A 85 -3.07 7.23 -13.03
C HIS A 85 -3.35 8.64 -12.54
N ILE A 86 -2.69 9.02 -11.44
CA ILE A 86 -2.80 10.35 -10.86
C ILE A 86 -1.50 11.09 -11.13
N ALA A 87 -1.61 12.33 -11.60
CA ALA A 87 -0.44 13.16 -11.87
C ALA A 87 0.34 13.48 -10.58
N GLY A 88 1.64 13.68 -10.72
CA GLY A 88 2.50 14.07 -9.60
C GLY A 88 2.71 12.95 -8.59
N LEU A 89 2.76 13.32 -7.32
CA LEU A 89 3.09 12.41 -6.23
C LEU A 89 1.89 12.01 -5.37
N ASP A 90 0.69 12.37 -5.77
CA ASP A 90 -0.53 11.99 -5.06
C ASP A 90 -0.92 10.55 -5.35
N TYR A 91 -1.64 9.95 -4.39
CA TYR A 91 -2.17 8.60 -4.50
C TYR A 91 -3.67 8.60 -4.73
N SER A 92 -4.18 7.51 -5.29
CA SER A 92 -5.61 7.20 -5.28
C SER A 92 -5.79 5.70 -5.06
N PHE A 93 -6.69 5.34 -4.15
CA PHE A 93 -7.00 3.95 -3.85
C PHE A 93 -8.47 3.60 -4.08
N SER A 94 -9.35 4.58 -4.25
CA SER A 94 -10.79 4.33 -4.41
C SER A 94 -11.12 3.56 -5.70
N GLY A 95 -10.42 3.85 -6.79
CA GLY A 95 -10.59 3.12 -8.04
C GLY A 95 -10.19 1.66 -7.93
N LEU A 96 -9.16 1.35 -7.17
CA LEU A 96 -8.75 -0.02 -6.85
C LEU A 96 -9.86 -0.74 -6.09
N LYS A 97 -10.41 -0.11 -5.07
CA LYS A 97 -11.52 -0.67 -4.27
C LYS A 97 -12.71 -1.02 -5.16
N THR A 98 -13.11 -0.11 -6.04
CA THR A 98 -14.21 -0.32 -6.97
C THR A 98 -13.93 -1.48 -7.94
N SER A 99 -12.72 -1.54 -8.48
CA SER A 99 -12.27 -2.62 -9.35
C SER A 99 -12.35 -3.97 -8.64
N PHE A 100 -11.89 -4.03 -7.40
CA PHE A 100 -11.92 -5.22 -6.59
C PHE A 100 -13.36 -5.68 -6.30
N LEU A 101 -14.23 -4.76 -5.91
CA LEU A 101 -15.63 -5.04 -5.64
C LEU A 101 -16.34 -5.60 -6.87
N TYR A 102 -16.13 -5.01 -8.03
CA TYR A 102 -16.78 -5.45 -9.27
C TYR A 102 -16.26 -6.82 -9.71
N THR A 103 -14.98 -7.08 -9.56
CA THR A 103 -14.40 -8.39 -9.86
C THR A 103 -15.05 -9.47 -9.00
N LEU A 104 -15.15 -9.25 -7.68
CA LEU A 104 -15.79 -10.22 -6.79
C LEU A 104 -17.27 -10.42 -7.12
N ARG A 105 -17.97 -9.33 -7.39
CA ARG A 105 -19.40 -9.39 -7.74
C ARG A 105 -19.62 -10.23 -9.00
N ASP A 106 -18.85 -9.99 -10.05
CA ASP A 106 -19.02 -10.67 -11.33
C ASP A 106 -18.64 -12.15 -11.25
N GLU A 107 -17.55 -12.47 -10.54
CA GLU A 107 -17.11 -13.83 -10.36
C GLU A 107 -18.06 -14.65 -9.48
N LYS A 108 -18.65 -14.03 -8.45
CA LYS A 108 -19.64 -14.68 -7.59
C LYS A 108 -20.92 -15.06 -8.34
N LYS A 109 -21.25 -14.37 -9.41
CA LYS A 109 -22.41 -14.74 -10.26
C LYS A 109 -22.21 -16.08 -10.95
N VAL A 110 -20.97 -16.42 -11.27
CA VAL A 110 -20.60 -17.69 -11.91
C VAL A 110 -20.33 -18.75 -10.85
N ASN A 111 -19.62 -18.39 -9.78
CA ASN A 111 -19.27 -19.29 -8.70
C ASN A 111 -19.50 -18.62 -7.34
N PRO A 112 -20.60 -18.97 -6.63
CA PRO A 112 -20.89 -18.35 -5.32
C PRO A 112 -19.77 -18.54 -4.27
N ASN A 113 -18.92 -19.55 -4.42
CA ASN A 113 -17.81 -19.84 -3.51
C ASN A 113 -16.48 -19.25 -4.01
N PHE A 114 -16.51 -18.36 -4.99
CA PHE A 114 -15.31 -17.82 -5.63
C PHE A 114 -14.33 -17.22 -4.61
N VAL A 115 -14.82 -16.39 -3.68
CA VAL A 115 -13.95 -15.72 -2.70
C VAL A 115 -13.26 -16.74 -1.79
N GLU A 116 -14.00 -17.70 -1.27
CA GLU A 116 -13.47 -18.72 -0.36
C GLU A 116 -12.44 -19.61 -1.04
N GLU A 117 -12.69 -19.98 -2.30
CA GLU A 117 -11.78 -20.82 -3.07
C GLU A 117 -10.51 -20.09 -3.53
N ASN A 118 -10.55 -18.76 -3.61
CA ASN A 118 -9.45 -17.95 -4.13
C ASN A 118 -8.92 -16.91 -3.13
N MET A 119 -9.19 -17.10 -1.86
CA MET A 119 -8.90 -16.13 -0.81
C MET A 119 -7.43 -15.68 -0.81
N ALA A 120 -6.50 -16.62 -0.83
CA ALA A 120 -5.07 -16.33 -0.79
C ALA A 120 -4.61 -15.57 -2.05
N ASP A 121 -5.07 -15.98 -3.22
CA ASP A 121 -4.71 -15.34 -4.49
C ASP A 121 -5.31 -13.94 -4.60
N LEU A 122 -6.55 -13.75 -4.12
CA LEU A 122 -7.18 -12.43 -4.07
C LEU A 122 -6.41 -11.50 -3.13
N ALA A 123 -6.05 -11.99 -1.95
CA ALA A 123 -5.27 -11.22 -0.99
C ALA A 123 -3.90 -10.84 -1.55
N ALA A 124 -3.20 -11.78 -2.17
CA ALA A 124 -1.89 -11.55 -2.76
C ALA A 124 -1.96 -10.53 -3.90
N SER A 125 -2.94 -10.65 -4.79
CA SER A 125 -3.11 -9.74 -5.93
C SER A 125 -3.51 -8.34 -5.49
N LEU A 126 -4.39 -8.22 -4.51
CA LEU A 126 -4.78 -6.94 -3.92
C LEU A 126 -3.60 -6.25 -3.27
N GLN A 127 -2.87 -6.96 -2.41
CA GLN A 127 -1.71 -6.43 -1.72
C GLN A 127 -0.64 -5.95 -2.70
N LYS A 128 -0.35 -6.75 -3.73
CA LYS A 128 0.61 -6.36 -4.77
C LYS A 128 0.20 -5.06 -5.44
N THR A 129 -1.07 -4.89 -5.77
CA THR A 129 -1.56 -3.68 -6.43
C THR A 129 -1.38 -2.45 -5.53
N ILE A 130 -1.73 -2.55 -4.24
CA ILE A 130 -1.54 -1.46 -3.28
C ILE A 130 -0.06 -1.12 -3.14
N ILE A 131 0.80 -2.11 -3.01
CA ILE A 131 2.25 -1.93 -2.90
C ILE A 131 2.80 -1.26 -4.16
N ASP A 132 2.37 -1.69 -5.34
CA ASP A 132 2.80 -1.11 -6.61
C ASP A 132 2.44 0.37 -6.70
N ILE A 133 1.24 0.77 -6.26
CA ILE A 133 0.83 2.17 -6.22
C ILE A 133 1.77 2.97 -5.31
N VAL A 134 2.02 2.47 -4.11
CA VAL A 134 2.89 3.13 -3.13
C VAL A 134 4.32 3.22 -3.66
N MET A 135 4.86 2.15 -4.21
CA MET A 135 6.25 2.11 -4.70
C MET A 135 6.46 2.98 -5.93
N ASP A 136 5.48 3.03 -6.84
CA ASP A 136 5.56 3.89 -8.02
C ASP A 136 5.71 5.36 -7.61
N LYS A 137 4.92 5.80 -6.64
CA LYS A 137 4.99 7.18 -6.15
C LYS A 137 6.24 7.45 -5.33
N SER A 138 6.69 6.47 -4.55
CA SER A 138 7.95 6.59 -3.80
C SER A 138 9.15 6.73 -4.75
N ALA A 139 9.18 5.94 -5.81
CA ALA A 139 10.22 6.03 -6.84
C ALA A 139 10.22 7.39 -7.53
N LYS A 140 9.05 7.91 -7.85
CA LYS A 140 8.92 9.25 -8.43
C LYS A 140 9.40 10.34 -7.48
N ALA A 141 9.09 10.22 -6.19
CA ALA A 141 9.53 11.18 -5.18
C ALA A 141 11.05 11.19 -5.04
N ILE A 142 11.68 10.02 -5.02
CA ILE A 142 13.14 9.88 -4.98
C ILE A 142 13.76 10.55 -6.20
N LYS A 143 13.22 10.28 -7.37
CA LYS A 143 13.73 10.85 -8.62
C LYS A 143 13.54 12.38 -8.68
N HIS A 144 12.40 12.87 -8.20
CA HIS A 144 12.06 14.28 -8.22
C HIS A 144 12.93 15.10 -7.26
N THR A 145 13.20 14.57 -6.07
CA THR A 145 13.95 15.29 -5.01
C THR A 145 15.45 15.00 -5.02
N GLY A 146 15.88 13.88 -5.60
CA GLY A 146 17.24 13.39 -5.50
C GLY A 146 17.58 12.81 -4.12
N ILE A 147 16.61 12.75 -3.20
CA ILE A 147 16.80 12.20 -1.86
C ILE A 147 16.67 10.70 -1.91
N LYS A 148 17.65 9.98 -1.39
CA LYS A 148 17.70 8.51 -1.45
C LYS A 148 17.34 7.83 -0.14
N THR A 149 17.33 8.57 0.97
CA THR A 149 16.98 8.02 2.28
C THR A 149 15.48 8.13 2.49
N VAL A 150 14.82 7.00 2.72
CA VAL A 150 13.39 6.93 2.95
C VAL A 150 13.11 6.20 4.24
N ALA A 151 12.37 6.84 5.13
CA ALA A 151 11.84 6.21 6.34
C ALA A 151 10.37 5.88 6.13
N THR A 152 9.87 4.87 6.81
CA THR A 152 8.46 4.49 6.75
C THR A 152 7.82 4.60 8.12
N GLY A 153 6.56 4.99 8.15
CA GLY A 153 5.78 5.10 9.37
C GLY A 153 4.32 4.73 9.13
N GLY A 154 3.56 4.61 10.22
CA GLY A 154 2.15 4.22 10.19
C GLY A 154 1.93 2.70 10.28
N GLY A 155 0.69 2.28 10.55
CA GLY A 155 0.36 0.88 10.76
C GLY A 155 0.59 -0.02 9.57
N VAL A 156 0.37 0.48 8.35
CA VAL A 156 0.58 -0.29 7.12
C VAL A 156 2.05 -0.53 6.83
N SER A 157 2.96 0.26 7.42
CA SER A 157 4.40 0.03 7.28
C SER A 157 4.84 -1.32 7.85
N ALA A 158 4.05 -1.94 8.72
CA ALA A 158 4.30 -3.27 9.25
C ALA A 158 3.95 -4.40 8.25
N ASN A 159 3.30 -4.08 7.13
CA ASN A 159 2.97 -5.06 6.10
C ASN A 159 4.24 -5.68 5.53
N SER A 160 4.33 -7.01 5.53
CA SER A 160 5.55 -7.72 5.12
C SER A 160 5.84 -7.52 3.64
N GLY A 161 4.83 -7.50 2.79
CA GLY A 161 5.00 -7.28 1.36
C GLY A 161 5.55 -5.89 1.05
N LEU A 162 5.08 -4.86 1.76
CA LEU A 162 5.57 -3.50 1.61
C LEU A 162 7.03 -3.39 2.08
N ARG A 163 7.37 -4.01 3.21
CA ARG A 163 8.74 -4.03 3.71
C ARG A 163 9.67 -4.72 2.72
N ASP A 164 9.28 -5.87 2.19
CA ASP A 164 10.08 -6.59 1.19
C ASP A 164 10.28 -5.76 -0.08
N ALA A 165 9.26 -5.05 -0.54
CA ALA A 165 9.35 -4.19 -1.71
C ALA A 165 10.36 -3.05 -1.50
N PHE A 166 10.39 -2.44 -0.32
CA PHE A 166 11.37 -1.41 0.00
C PHE A 166 12.79 -1.97 0.10
N GLU A 167 12.96 -3.14 0.68
CA GLU A 167 14.27 -3.80 0.75
C GLU A 167 14.81 -4.12 -0.65
N ASP A 168 13.96 -4.63 -1.54
CA ASP A 168 14.33 -4.94 -2.92
C ASP A 168 14.68 -3.67 -3.71
N TYR A 169 13.98 -2.58 -3.45
CA TYR A 169 14.23 -1.29 -4.11
C TYR A 169 15.52 -0.64 -3.61
N GLY A 170 15.76 -0.73 -2.31
CA GLY A 170 16.93 -0.16 -1.67
C GLY A 170 18.17 -0.97 -1.89
#